data_57515df951a7b74a722b122b2c26ddfd
#
_entry.id   57515df951a7b74a722b122b2c26ddfd
#
_cell.length_a   1.000
_cell.length_b   1.000
_cell.length_c   1.000
_cell.angle_alpha   90.00
_cell.angle_beta   90.00
_cell.angle_gamma   90.00
#
_symmetry.space_group_name_H-M   'P 1'
#
loop_
_entity.id
_entity.type
_entity.pdbx_description
1 polymer ?
#
loop_
_entity_poly.entity_id
_entity_poly.type
_entity_poly.pdbx_seq_one_letter_code
_entity_poly.pdbx_strand_id
1 'polypeptide(L)'
;MKKDVIIVGAGLAGSLCALYMLRRGYNVSVYEKRADMRTATITAGRSINLALSERGWTALRKVDAAKHVMDISIPMPKRVMHDIEGNLTDQFYGNQDQAIYSVPRADLNILLINLAEERGADTF
;
A
#
# COMPACT_ATOMS: atom_id res chain seq x y z
N MET A 1 -13.76 -21.01 -18.83
CA MET A 1 -12.63 -20.28 -19.42
C MET A 1 -12.32 -19.06 -18.57
N LYS A 2 -11.09 -18.93 -18.10
CA LYS A 2 -10.67 -17.71 -17.39
C LYS A 2 -10.59 -16.55 -18.38
N LYS A 3 -11.05 -15.38 -17.97
CA LYS A 3 -10.92 -14.16 -18.77
C LYS A 3 -9.58 -13.48 -18.46
N ASP A 4 -8.99 -12.86 -19.45
CA ASP A 4 -7.72 -12.13 -19.31
C ASP A 4 -7.97 -10.65 -18.96
N VAL A 5 -7.15 -10.11 -18.09
CA VAL A 5 -7.15 -8.70 -17.70
C VAL A 5 -5.74 -8.14 -17.85
N ILE A 6 -5.63 -7.04 -18.56
CA ILE A 6 -4.39 -6.29 -18.71
C ILE A 6 -4.48 -5.04 -17.85
N ILE A 7 -3.47 -4.83 -17.00
CA ILE A 7 -3.33 -3.64 -16.15
C ILE A 7 -2.11 -2.86 -16.61
N VAL A 8 -2.28 -1.59 -16.89
CA VAL A 8 -1.19 -0.68 -17.28
C VAL A 8 -0.81 0.19 -16.09
N GLY A 9 0.38 -0.02 -15.59
CA GLY A 9 0.94 0.64 -14.42
C GLY A 9 0.94 -0.25 -13.16
N ALA A 10 2.12 -0.50 -12.61
CA ALA A 10 2.33 -1.27 -11.38
C ALA A 10 2.50 -0.37 -10.14
N GLY A 11 1.85 0.77 -10.12
CA GLY A 11 1.75 1.60 -8.92
C GLY A 11 0.81 0.98 -7.88
N LEU A 12 0.56 1.68 -6.78
CA LEU A 12 -0.31 1.18 -5.69
C LEU A 12 -1.69 0.75 -6.19
N ALA A 13 -2.31 1.55 -7.05
CA ALA A 13 -3.64 1.25 -7.58
C ALA A 13 -3.61 0.04 -8.52
N GLY A 14 -2.64 -0.04 -9.43
CA GLY A 14 -2.53 -1.16 -10.38
C GLY A 14 -2.21 -2.48 -9.68
N SER A 15 -1.27 -2.47 -8.75
CA SER A 15 -0.90 -3.67 -7.98
C SER A 15 -2.05 -4.17 -7.10
N LEU A 16 -2.78 -3.26 -6.46
CA LEU A 16 -3.97 -3.64 -5.69
C LEU A 16 -5.08 -4.15 -6.60
N CYS A 17 -5.30 -3.52 -7.75
CA CYS A 17 -6.27 -3.98 -8.76
C CYS A 17 -5.94 -5.40 -9.23
N ALA A 18 -4.66 -5.70 -9.46
CA ALA A 18 -4.20 -7.04 -9.83
C ALA A 18 -4.64 -8.09 -8.81
N LEU A 19 -4.43 -7.83 -7.51
CA LEU A 19 -4.88 -8.71 -6.43
C LEU A 19 -6.40 -8.94 -6.45
N TYR A 20 -7.18 -7.88 -6.69
CA TYR A 20 -8.63 -8.00 -6.80
C TYR A 20 -9.09 -8.84 -8.00
N MET A 21 -8.42 -8.70 -9.15
CA MET A 21 -8.75 -9.45 -10.35
C MET A 21 -8.33 -10.92 -10.21
N LEU A 22 -7.16 -11.20 -9.65
CA LEU A 22 -6.72 -12.57 -9.33
C LEU A 22 -7.70 -13.27 -8.40
N ARG A 23 -8.15 -12.59 -7.35
CA ARG A 23 -9.14 -13.13 -6.41
C ARG A 23 -10.47 -13.49 -7.09
N ARG A 24 -10.82 -12.78 -8.15
CA ARG A 24 -12.02 -13.07 -8.98
C ARG A 24 -11.78 -14.13 -10.05
N GLY A 25 -10.59 -14.71 -10.11
CA GLY A 25 -10.25 -15.80 -11.01
C GLY A 25 -9.87 -15.38 -12.43
N TYR A 26 -9.51 -14.11 -12.64
CA TYR A 26 -8.96 -13.64 -13.92
C TYR A 26 -7.49 -14.05 -14.07
N ASN A 27 -7.04 -14.22 -15.32
CA ASN A 27 -5.62 -14.17 -15.64
C ASN A 27 -5.21 -12.69 -15.68
N VAL A 28 -4.13 -12.32 -15.01
CA VAL A 28 -3.74 -10.91 -14.88
C VAL A 28 -2.33 -10.69 -15.40
N SER A 29 -2.19 -9.74 -16.34
CA SER A 29 -0.90 -9.25 -16.83
C SER A 29 -0.76 -7.78 -16.49
N VAL A 30 0.34 -7.40 -15.85
CA VAL A 30 0.63 -6.03 -15.42
C VAL A 30 1.83 -5.50 -16.20
N TYR A 31 1.67 -4.36 -16.87
CA TYR A 31 2.73 -3.69 -17.63
C TYR A 31 3.15 -2.40 -16.93
N GLU A 32 4.45 -2.24 -16.65
CA GLU A 32 5.02 -1.06 -16.01
C GLU A 32 6.18 -0.51 -16.85
N LYS A 33 6.10 0.77 -17.23
CA LYS A 33 7.13 1.42 -18.06
C LYS A 33 8.42 1.78 -17.30
N ARG A 34 8.33 1.90 -15.99
CA ARG A 34 9.49 2.24 -15.14
C ARG A 34 10.30 0.97 -14.84
N ALA A 35 11.58 1.16 -14.56
CA ALA A 35 12.41 0.06 -14.03
C ALA A 35 11.78 -0.55 -12.77
N ASP A 36 11.98 -1.84 -12.60
CA ASP A 36 11.48 -2.56 -11.43
C ASP A 36 12.05 -1.94 -10.14
N MET A 37 11.17 -1.47 -9.28
CA MET A 37 11.53 -0.81 -8.03
C MET A 37 12.32 -1.71 -7.08
N ARG A 38 12.23 -3.03 -7.25
CA ARG A 38 12.94 -4.01 -6.44
C ARG A 38 14.42 -4.12 -6.81
N THR A 39 14.75 -3.80 -8.05
CA THR A 39 16.12 -3.91 -8.61
C THR A 39 16.77 -2.55 -8.86
N ALA A 40 15.98 -1.51 -9.05
CA ALA A 40 16.49 -0.16 -9.24
C ALA A 40 17.08 0.35 -7.92
N THR A 41 18.33 0.84 -7.96
CA THR A 41 18.85 1.68 -6.87
C THR A 41 17.92 2.89 -6.78
N ILE A 42 17.12 2.95 -5.72
CA ILE A 42 16.25 4.09 -5.46
C ILE A 42 17.19 5.27 -5.23
N THR A 43 17.40 6.05 -6.28
CA THR A 43 18.06 7.35 -6.13
C THR A 43 17.21 8.09 -5.12
N ALA A 44 17.80 8.48 -4.01
CA ALA A 44 17.17 9.07 -2.84
C ALA A 44 16.40 10.36 -3.20
N GLY A 45 15.28 10.21 -3.88
CA GLY A 45 14.29 11.22 -4.16
C GLY A 45 13.08 10.94 -3.30
N ARG A 46 12.86 11.76 -2.30
CA ARG A 46 11.66 11.89 -1.47
C ARG A 46 10.96 10.57 -1.16
N SER A 47 11.46 9.84 -0.19
CA SER A 47 10.71 8.80 0.48
C SER A 47 9.47 9.45 1.12
N ILE A 48 8.29 9.13 0.62
CA ILE A 48 7.03 9.62 1.18
C ILE A 48 6.41 8.48 1.98
N ASN A 49 6.14 8.73 3.25
CA ASN A 49 5.29 7.88 4.05
C ASN A 49 3.83 8.22 3.79
N LEU A 50 3.02 7.20 3.65
CA LEU A 50 1.57 7.33 3.51
C LEU A 50 0.92 7.19 4.88
N ALA A 51 -0.16 7.93 5.08
CA ALA A 51 -1.07 7.73 6.21
C ALA A 51 -2.19 6.79 5.77
N LEU A 52 -2.12 5.54 6.18
CA LEU A 52 -3.10 4.51 5.85
C LEU A 52 -4.27 4.58 6.83
N SER A 53 -5.43 4.94 6.30
CA SER A 53 -6.69 5.03 7.06
C SER A 53 -7.50 3.73 6.99
N GLU A 54 -8.61 3.67 7.70
CA GLU A 54 -9.54 2.52 7.68
C GLU A 54 -10.05 2.16 6.28
N ARG A 55 -10.18 3.14 5.38
CA ARG A 55 -10.53 2.86 3.97
C ARG A 55 -9.48 2.01 3.26
N GLY A 56 -8.21 2.34 3.48
CA GLY A 56 -7.09 1.58 2.95
C GLY A 56 -7.04 0.17 3.54
N TRP A 57 -7.20 0.05 4.85
CA TRP A 57 -7.24 -1.24 5.52
C TRP A 57 -8.39 -2.12 5.03
N THR A 58 -9.57 -1.55 4.83
CA THR A 58 -10.71 -2.27 4.25
C THR A 58 -10.40 -2.85 2.88
N ALA A 59 -9.74 -2.06 2.01
CA ALA A 59 -9.33 -2.53 0.69
C ALA A 59 -8.29 -3.66 0.77
N LEU A 60 -7.30 -3.54 1.66
CA LEU A 60 -6.27 -4.55 1.86
C LEU A 60 -6.81 -5.85 2.46
N ARG A 61 -7.74 -5.76 3.42
CA ARG A 61 -8.40 -6.95 3.99
C ARG A 61 -9.16 -7.76 2.95
N LYS A 62 -9.82 -7.09 2.02
CA LYS A 62 -10.59 -7.77 0.95
C LYS A 62 -9.74 -8.60 -0.01
N VAL A 63 -8.45 -8.41 -0.03
CA VAL A 63 -7.50 -9.19 -0.85
C VAL A 63 -6.47 -9.93 0.00
N ASP A 64 -6.73 -10.09 1.29
CA ASP A 64 -5.86 -10.79 2.25
C ASP A 64 -4.40 -10.26 2.25
N ALA A 65 -4.24 -8.94 2.08
CA ALA A 65 -2.96 -8.25 2.12
C ALA A 65 -2.71 -7.49 3.44
N ALA A 66 -3.74 -7.27 4.26
CA ALA A 66 -3.66 -6.42 5.44
C ALA A 66 -2.61 -6.87 6.45
N LYS A 67 -2.49 -8.18 6.71
CA LYS A 67 -1.49 -8.72 7.64
C LYS A 67 -0.07 -8.39 7.19
N HIS A 68 0.24 -8.56 5.93
CA HIS A 68 1.55 -8.25 5.37
C HIS A 68 1.88 -6.75 5.45
N VAL A 69 0.87 -5.89 5.21
CA VAL A 69 1.04 -4.44 5.31
C VAL A 69 1.20 -4.00 6.76
N MET A 70 0.54 -4.66 7.71
CA MET A 70 0.70 -4.37 9.12
C MET A 70 2.15 -4.54 9.59
N ASP A 71 2.86 -5.55 9.08
CA ASP A 71 4.24 -5.85 9.46
C ASP A 71 5.23 -4.74 9.06
N ILE A 72 4.88 -3.90 8.07
CA ILE A 72 5.70 -2.76 7.61
C ILE A 72 5.13 -1.40 8.04
N SER A 73 4.08 -1.39 8.84
CA SER A 73 3.36 -0.17 9.23
C SER A 73 3.66 0.23 10.67
N ILE A 74 3.61 1.54 10.94
CA ILE A 74 3.79 2.10 12.27
C ILE A 74 2.47 2.78 12.70
N PRO A 75 1.86 2.40 13.83
CA PRO A 75 0.64 3.02 14.31
C PRO A 75 0.89 4.45 14.77
N MET A 76 0.01 5.35 14.37
CA MET A 76 -0.02 6.76 14.79
C MET A 76 -1.38 7.02 15.46
N PRO A 77 -1.49 6.88 16.79
CA PRO A 77 -2.78 7.04 17.47
C PRO A 77 -3.24 8.49 17.58
N LYS A 78 -2.30 9.43 17.54
CA LYS A 78 -2.56 10.87 17.73
C LYS A 78 -1.60 11.73 16.91
N ARG A 79 -1.98 12.97 16.70
CA ARG A 79 -1.05 14.04 16.32
C ARG A 79 -0.83 14.98 17.51
N VAL A 80 0.36 15.50 17.62
CA VAL A 80 0.71 16.51 18.62
C VAL A 80 0.74 17.86 17.89
N MET A 81 -0.07 18.79 18.36
CA MET A 81 -0.09 20.14 17.83
C MET A 81 0.74 21.05 18.74
N HIS A 82 1.52 21.91 18.12
CA HIS A 82 2.30 22.95 18.79
C HIS A 82 1.67 24.30 18.48
N ASP A 83 1.38 25.11 19.49
CA ASP A 83 1.00 26.49 19.29
C ASP A 83 2.24 27.38 19.10
N ILE A 84 2.01 28.66 18.84
CA ILE A 84 3.09 29.65 18.67
C ILE A 84 3.92 29.91 19.95
N GLU A 85 3.39 29.55 21.10
CA GLU A 85 4.01 29.67 22.41
C GLU A 85 4.75 28.40 22.83
N GLY A 86 4.64 27.34 22.04
CA GLY A 86 5.28 26.04 22.27
C GLY A 86 4.48 25.08 23.15
N ASN A 87 3.24 25.39 23.47
CA ASN A 87 2.37 24.47 24.21
C ASN A 87 1.96 23.31 23.33
N LEU A 88 1.83 22.14 23.93
CA LEU A 88 1.48 20.88 23.24
C LEU A 88 0.02 20.50 23.48
N THR A 89 -0.67 20.13 22.42
CA THR A 89 -2.03 19.59 22.49
C THR A 89 -2.11 18.28 21.70
N ASP A 90 -2.60 17.23 22.33
CA ASP A 90 -2.82 15.93 21.69
C ASP A 90 -4.18 15.89 21.01
N GLN A 91 -4.19 15.45 19.76
CA GLN A 91 -5.42 15.17 19.02
C GLN A 91 -5.42 13.72 18.56
N PHE A 92 -6.25 12.91 19.16
CA PHE A 92 -6.41 11.50 18.80
C PHE A 92 -7.22 11.35 17.51
N TYR A 93 -6.87 10.35 16.70
CA TYR A 93 -7.54 10.05 15.42
C TYR A 93 -8.83 9.24 15.59
N GLY A 94 -9.15 8.78 16.78
CA GLY A 94 -10.34 8.01 17.09
C GLY A 94 -10.37 7.58 18.55
N ASN A 95 -11.09 6.49 18.83
CA ASN A 95 -11.12 5.88 20.16
C ASN A 95 -9.76 5.24 20.49
N GLN A 96 -9.56 4.80 21.75
CA GLN A 96 -8.28 4.29 22.27
C GLN A 96 -7.62 3.20 21.43
N ASP A 97 -8.40 2.42 20.68
CA ASP A 97 -7.91 1.33 19.82
C ASP A 97 -7.81 1.70 18.34
N GLN A 98 -8.03 2.96 17.98
CA GLN A 98 -7.99 3.44 16.60
C GLN A 98 -6.74 4.27 16.35
N ALA A 99 -6.09 3.99 15.21
CA ALA A 99 -4.93 4.74 14.76
C ALA A 99 -4.95 4.87 13.23
N ILE A 100 -4.29 5.89 12.71
CA ILE A 100 -3.81 5.87 11.33
C ILE A 100 -2.45 5.18 11.36
N TYR A 101 -2.06 4.57 10.25
CA TYR A 101 -0.78 3.88 10.16
C TYR A 101 0.13 4.57 9.16
N SER A 102 1.36 4.83 9.57
CA SER A 102 2.42 5.28 8.65
C SER A 102 3.00 4.08 7.94
N VAL A 103 3.06 4.13 6.62
CA VAL A 103 3.67 3.09 5.79
C VAL A 103 4.51 3.72 4.68
N PRO A 104 5.76 3.28 4.46
CA PRO A 104 6.56 3.78 3.35
C PRO A 104 5.90 3.40 2.02
N ARG A 105 5.71 4.39 1.15
CA ARG A 105 5.02 4.20 -0.13
C ARG A 105 5.70 3.16 -1.03
N ALA A 106 7.02 3.22 -1.10
CA ALA A 106 7.80 2.29 -1.91
C ALA A 106 7.64 0.85 -1.41
N ASP A 107 7.78 0.64 -0.10
CA ASP A 107 7.67 -0.68 0.51
C ASP A 107 6.27 -1.26 0.34
N LEU A 108 5.24 -0.44 0.51
CA LEU A 108 3.85 -0.86 0.25
C LEU A 108 3.67 -1.28 -1.21
N ASN A 109 4.22 -0.52 -2.16
CA ASN A 109 4.09 -0.85 -3.58
C ASN A 109 4.83 -2.16 -3.92
N ILE A 110 6.06 -2.32 -3.43
CA ILE A 110 6.84 -3.54 -3.62
C ILE A 110 6.11 -4.75 -3.03
N LEU A 111 5.57 -4.62 -1.83
CA LEU A 111 4.79 -5.66 -1.17
C LEU A 111 3.57 -6.09 -2.02
N LEU A 112 2.82 -5.14 -2.53
CA LEU A 112 1.64 -5.44 -3.35
C LEU A 112 1.99 -6.09 -4.69
N ILE A 113 3.09 -5.67 -5.35
CA ILE A 113 3.59 -6.31 -6.57
C ILE A 113 4.02 -7.76 -6.28
N ASN A 114 4.79 -7.98 -5.22
CA ASN A 114 5.23 -9.31 -4.83
C ASN A 114 4.04 -10.24 -4.56
N LEU A 115 3.06 -9.78 -3.80
CA LEU A 115 1.85 -10.57 -3.54
C LEU A 115 1.06 -10.87 -4.83
N ALA A 116 1.01 -9.93 -5.77
CA ALA A 116 0.34 -10.15 -7.05
C ALA A 116 1.05 -11.24 -7.87
N GLU A 117 2.38 -11.20 -7.97
CA GLU A 117 3.18 -12.21 -8.64
C GLU A 117 3.07 -13.58 -7.97
N GLU A 118 3.19 -13.64 -6.64
CA GLU A 118 3.02 -14.87 -5.86
C GLU A 118 1.66 -15.53 -6.08
N ARG A 119 0.64 -14.73 -6.36
CA ARG A 119 -0.73 -15.19 -6.62
C ARG A 119 -1.05 -15.39 -8.10
N GLY A 120 -0.06 -15.25 -8.97
CA GLY A 120 -0.13 -15.62 -10.38
C GLY A 120 -0.36 -14.48 -11.36
N ALA A 121 -0.04 -13.23 -11.02
CA ALA A 121 0.06 -12.16 -12.00
C ALA A 121 1.39 -12.25 -12.77
N ASP A 122 1.33 -12.04 -14.07
CA ASP A 122 2.51 -11.81 -14.88
C ASP A 122 2.84 -10.32 -14.90
N THR A 123 4.10 -9.96 -14.65
CA THR A 123 4.57 -8.56 -14.65
C THR A 123 5.64 -8.33 -15.70
N PHE A 124 5.54 -7.22 -16.45
CA PHE A 124 6.41 -6.87 -17.57
C PHE A 124 6.88 -5.40 -17.49
#